data_66c661b55c7499e7a86755ffe3572eba
#
_entry.id   66c661b55c7499e7a86755ffe3572eba
#
_cell.length_a   1.000
_cell.length_b   1.000
_cell.length_c   1.000
_cell.angle_alpha   90.00
_cell.angle_beta   90.00
_cell.angle_gamma   90.00
#
_symmetry.space_group_name_H-M   'P 1'
#
loop_
_entity.id
_entity.type
_entity.pdbx_description
1 polymer ?
#
loop_
_entity_poly.entity_id
_entity_poly.type
_entity_poly.pdbx_seq_one_letter_code
_entity_poly.pdbx_strand_id
1 'polypeptide(L)'
;MYVRNFKLNGKMIFKIVFVILTILIFIMFAIGVLNIINSNERVTSKSEGVPQSEINTISASNYTNVLKTVHDNMNQYIGKKIKFVGFVYRLYDFPNDQFVLARQMIVSPDLQAVVVGFLCHLNGAEKYKDGCWVEIEGTITKGEYHGEIPVIEIEKIK
;
A
#
# COMPACT_ATOMS: atom_id res chain seq x y z
N MET A 1 -33.52 50.55 37.28
CA MET A 1 -32.83 50.24 36.02
C MET A 1 -31.33 50.44 36.32
N TYR A 2 -30.56 49.35 36.48
CA TYR A 2 -29.15 49.40 36.90
C TYR A 2 -28.25 49.31 35.66
N VAL A 3 -27.70 50.41 35.22
CA VAL A 3 -26.80 50.48 34.08
C VAL A 3 -25.35 50.33 34.60
N ARG A 4 -24.77 49.16 34.45
CA ARG A 4 -23.39 48.86 34.79
C ARG A 4 -22.47 49.28 33.63
N ASN A 5 -21.85 50.43 33.69
CA ASN A 5 -20.87 50.87 32.72
C ASN A 5 -19.57 50.03 32.84
N PHE A 6 -19.38 49.10 31.97
CA PHE A 6 -18.10 48.37 31.82
C PHE A 6 -17.10 49.27 31.07
N LYS A 7 -16.19 49.90 31.79
CA LYS A 7 -14.99 50.50 31.18
C LYS A 7 -14.05 49.36 30.76
N LEU A 8 -14.12 48.96 29.52
CA LEU A 8 -13.19 47.97 28.90
C LEU A 8 -11.82 48.65 28.71
N ASN A 9 -10.83 48.23 29.51
CA ASN A 9 -9.47 48.67 29.43
C ASN A 9 -8.80 48.00 28.20
N GLY A 10 -8.33 48.73 27.16
CA GLY A 10 -7.77 48.22 25.93
C GLY A 10 -6.68 47.15 26.14
N LYS A 11 -5.88 47.29 27.24
CA LYS A 11 -4.90 46.29 27.64
C LYS A 11 -5.54 44.93 28.07
N MET A 12 -6.73 44.98 28.66
CA MET A 12 -7.46 43.77 29.05
C MET A 12 -8.06 43.06 27.82
N ILE A 13 -8.59 43.84 26.88
CA ILE A 13 -9.14 43.29 25.63
C ILE A 13 -8.04 42.60 24.84
N PHE A 14 -6.87 43.23 24.72
CA PHE A 14 -5.70 42.66 24.02
C PHE A 14 -5.28 41.32 24.65
N LYS A 15 -5.19 41.24 25.98
CA LYS A 15 -4.84 39.97 26.67
C LYS A 15 -5.88 38.86 26.41
N ILE A 16 -7.18 39.20 26.44
CA ILE A 16 -8.23 38.24 26.20
C ILE A 16 -8.18 37.73 24.76
N VAL A 17 -8.02 38.62 23.79
CA VAL A 17 -7.91 38.26 22.37
C VAL A 17 -6.67 37.39 22.13
N PHE A 18 -5.53 37.74 22.75
CA PHE A 18 -4.30 36.94 22.63
C PHE A 18 -4.47 35.53 23.21
N VAL A 19 -5.12 35.38 24.37
CA VAL A 19 -5.39 34.08 24.98
C VAL A 19 -6.33 33.26 24.11
N ILE A 20 -7.38 33.86 23.54
CA ILE A 20 -8.28 33.15 22.61
C ILE A 20 -7.54 32.69 21.38
N LEU A 21 -6.67 33.53 20.80
CA LEU A 21 -5.90 33.19 19.62
C LEU A 21 -4.94 32.02 19.89
N THR A 22 -4.24 32.04 21.04
CA THR A 22 -3.35 30.94 21.42
C THR A 22 -4.09 29.63 21.63
N ILE A 23 -5.28 29.67 22.24
CA ILE A 23 -6.12 28.48 22.42
C ILE A 23 -6.57 27.93 21.05
N LEU A 24 -6.97 28.78 20.12
CA LEU A 24 -7.36 28.36 18.76
C LEU A 24 -6.21 27.69 18.01
N ILE A 25 -5.00 28.24 18.13
CA ILE A 25 -3.79 27.63 17.52
C ILE A 25 -3.53 26.24 18.13
N PHE A 26 -3.65 26.12 19.46
CA PHE A 26 -3.47 24.82 20.13
C PHE A 26 -4.53 23.79 19.71
N ILE A 27 -5.79 24.20 19.54
CA ILE A 27 -6.87 23.32 19.06
C ILE A 27 -6.59 22.86 17.62
N MET A 28 -6.19 23.78 16.73
CA MET A 28 -5.83 23.43 15.35
C MET A 28 -4.64 22.48 15.29
N PHE A 29 -3.64 22.71 16.13
CA PHE A 29 -2.49 21.81 16.23
C PHE A 29 -2.88 20.43 16.76
N ALA A 30 -3.71 20.35 17.79
CA ALA A 30 -4.21 19.11 18.35
C ALA A 30 -5.04 18.31 17.32
N ILE A 31 -5.93 18.98 16.57
CA ILE A 31 -6.70 18.34 15.50
C ILE A 31 -5.74 17.85 14.38
N GLY A 32 -4.73 18.63 14.02
CA GLY A 32 -3.73 18.22 13.05
C GLY A 32 -2.96 16.98 13.49
N VAL A 33 -2.50 16.94 14.73
CA VAL A 33 -1.80 15.78 15.30
C VAL A 33 -2.73 14.56 15.40
N LEU A 34 -3.96 14.73 15.84
CA LEU A 34 -4.95 13.66 15.89
C LEU A 34 -5.28 13.12 14.49
N ASN A 35 -5.37 13.98 13.48
CA ASN A 35 -5.55 13.54 12.10
C ASN A 35 -4.34 12.79 11.55
N ILE A 36 -3.13 13.18 11.92
CA ILE A 36 -1.89 12.46 11.54
C ILE A 36 -1.83 11.11 12.25
N ILE A 37 -2.17 11.05 13.53
CA ILE A 37 -2.21 9.79 14.28
C ILE A 37 -3.30 8.87 13.72
N ASN A 38 -4.51 9.38 13.47
CA ASN A 38 -5.59 8.60 12.85
C ASN A 38 -5.32 8.21 11.40
N SER A 39 -4.59 9.02 10.62
CA SER A 39 -4.15 8.62 9.28
C SER A 39 -3.00 7.63 9.33
N ASN A 40 -2.11 7.69 10.32
CA ASN A 40 -1.11 6.64 10.55
C ASN A 40 -1.75 5.34 11.06
N GLU A 41 -2.82 5.38 11.86
CA GLU A 41 -3.59 4.17 12.20
C GLU A 41 -4.35 3.60 10.99
N ARG A 42 -4.68 4.42 9.99
CA ARG A 42 -5.24 3.91 8.72
C ARG A 42 -4.19 3.39 7.75
N VAL A 43 -2.92 3.73 7.95
CA VAL A 43 -1.78 3.20 7.17
C VAL A 43 -1.06 2.09 7.94
N THR A 44 -1.23 2.04 9.29
CA THR A 44 -0.68 0.96 10.11
C THR A 44 -1.80 0.02 10.48
N SER A 45 -1.85 -1.10 9.77
CA SER A 45 -2.60 -2.31 10.08
C SER A 45 -4.13 -2.18 10.19
N LYS A 46 -4.77 -2.29 9.05
CA LYS A 46 -5.56 -3.49 8.92
C LYS A 46 -4.77 -4.44 8.00
N SER A 47 -3.88 -5.20 8.58
CA SER A 47 -3.73 -6.58 8.21
C SER A 47 -5.02 -7.28 8.63
N GLU A 48 -6.13 -6.94 7.98
CA GLU A 48 -7.23 -7.85 7.87
C GLU A 48 -6.61 -9.04 7.16
N GLY A 49 -6.35 -10.09 7.94
CA GLY A 49 -5.95 -11.37 7.43
C GLY A 49 -6.91 -11.68 6.30
N VAL A 50 -6.35 -11.83 5.11
CA VAL A 50 -7.11 -12.23 3.94
C VAL A 50 -7.90 -13.46 4.34
N PRO A 51 -9.25 -13.50 4.17
CA PRO A 51 -10.06 -14.61 4.60
C PRO A 51 -9.47 -15.93 4.10
N GLN A 52 -9.44 -16.93 4.94
CA GLN A 52 -8.67 -18.16 4.79
C GLN A 52 -9.24 -19.14 3.75
N SER A 53 -10.22 -18.72 2.94
CA SER A 53 -10.83 -19.57 1.91
C SER A 53 -11.20 -18.73 0.72
N GLU A 54 -10.67 -19.12 -0.43
CA GLU A 54 -10.98 -18.66 -1.78
C GLU A 54 -9.87 -17.80 -2.43
N ILE A 55 -9.85 -17.83 -3.73
CA ILE A 55 -8.91 -17.11 -4.61
C ILE A 55 -8.94 -15.64 -4.26
N ASN A 56 -7.88 -15.16 -3.62
CA ASN A 56 -7.75 -13.77 -3.26
C ASN A 56 -7.46 -12.94 -4.50
N THR A 57 -8.48 -12.25 -5.00
CA THR A 57 -8.31 -11.33 -6.12
C THR A 57 -7.60 -10.07 -5.66
N ILE A 58 -6.44 -9.81 -6.23
CA ILE A 58 -5.65 -8.62 -5.97
C ILE A 58 -6.08 -7.53 -6.96
N SER A 59 -6.66 -6.45 -6.44
CA SER A 59 -7.03 -5.28 -7.23
C SER A 59 -5.84 -4.33 -7.40
N ALA A 60 -5.97 -3.39 -8.33
CA ALA A 60 -4.94 -2.36 -8.52
C ALA A 60 -4.71 -1.50 -7.26
N SER A 61 -5.75 -1.27 -6.47
CA SER A 61 -5.71 -0.41 -5.28
C SER A 61 -5.01 -1.05 -4.08
N ASN A 62 -5.03 -2.39 -3.97
CA ASN A 62 -4.41 -3.11 -2.85
C ASN A 62 -3.12 -3.86 -3.23
N TYR A 63 -2.70 -3.78 -4.50
CA TYR A 63 -1.59 -4.57 -5.05
C TYR A 63 -0.30 -4.46 -4.22
N THR A 64 0.14 -3.24 -3.95
CA THR A 64 1.38 -2.98 -3.21
C THR A 64 1.32 -3.48 -1.77
N ASN A 65 0.16 -3.30 -1.11
CA ASN A 65 -0.03 -3.77 0.26
C ASN A 65 0.00 -5.30 0.33
N VAL A 66 -0.66 -5.97 -0.63
CA VAL A 66 -0.64 -7.44 -0.70
C VAL A 66 0.77 -7.93 -1.00
N LEU A 67 1.46 -7.34 -1.98
CA LEU A 67 2.84 -7.70 -2.33
C LEU A 67 3.75 -7.62 -1.09
N LYS A 68 3.71 -6.49 -0.38
CA LYS A 68 4.49 -6.30 0.85
C LYS A 68 4.12 -7.30 1.93
N THR A 69 2.82 -7.48 2.20
CA THR A 69 2.35 -8.38 3.25
C THR A 69 2.75 -9.83 2.99
N VAL A 70 2.65 -10.30 1.74
CA VAL A 70 3.07 -11.65 1.34
C VAL A 70 4.58 -11.80 1.48
N HIS A 71 5.34 -10.78 1.11
CA HIS A 71 6.80 -10.79 1.23
C HIS A 71 7.25 -10.82 2.70
N ASP A 72 6.68 -9.96 3.53
CA ASP A 72 7.04 -9.84 4.95
C ASP A 72 6.61 -11.08 5.78
N ASN A 73 5.55 -11.76 5.33
CA ASN A 73 4.95 -12.89 6.06
C ASN A 73 4.82 -14.15 5.19
N MET A 74 5.78 -14.42 4.33
CA MET A 74 5.73 -15.45 3.30
C MET A 74 5.19 -16.79 3.81
N ASN A 75 5.68 -17.27 4.96
CA ASN A 75 5.29 -18.56 5.52
C ASN A 75 3.78 -18.70 5.80
N GLN A 76 3.08 -17.59 6.04
CA GLN A 76 1.63 -17.60 6.29
C GLN A 76 0.82 -17.68 5.00
N TYR A 77 1.46 -17.37 3.86
CA TYR A 77 0.81 -17.29 2.55
C TYR A 77 1.15 -18.46 1.62
N ILE A 78 2.17 -19.25 1.93
CA ILE A 78 2.49 -20.47 1.16
C ILE A 78 1.26 -21.37 1.08
N GLY A 79 0.96 -21.87 -0.11
CA GLY A 79 -0.21 -22.70 -0.41
C GLY A 79 -1.51 -21.94 -0.63
N LYS A 80 -1.55 -20.62 -0.43
CA LYS A 80 -2.74 -19.81 -0.73
C LYS A 80 -2.81 -19.47 -2.21
N LYS A 81 -4.02 -19.47 -2.74
CA LYS A 81 -4.29 -19.08 -4.12
C LYS A 81 -4.46 -17.59 -4.24
N ILE A 82 -3.89 -17.03 -5.31
CA ILE A 82 -4.05 -15.61 -5.66
C ILE A 82 -4.43 -15.47 -7.13
N LYS A 83 -5.13 -14.36 -7.39
CA LYS A 83 -5.52 -13.98 -8.74
C LYS A 83 -5.26 -12.48 -8.92
N PHE A 84 -4.55 -12.12 -9.99
CA PHE A 84 -4.28 -10.71 -10.29
C PHE A 84 -3.88 -10.48 -11.73
N VAL A 85 -3.90 -9.20 -12.13
CA VAL A 85 -3.57 -8.74 -13.48
C VAL A 85 -2.33 -7.88 -13.41
N GLY A 86 -1.41 -8.10 -14.34
CA GLY A 86 -0.19 -7.32 -14.49
C GLY A 86 0.40 -7.48 -15.88
N PHE A 87 1.56 -6.89 -16.12
CA PHE A 87 2.31 -7.11 -17.36
C PHE A 87 3.51 -8.01 -17.10
N VAL A 88 3.86 -8.78 -18.12
CA VAL A 88 5.02 -9.66 -18.11
C VAL A 88 6.29 -8.82 -18.15
N TYR A 89 7.20 -9.04 -17.21
CA TYR A 89 8.49 -8.39 -17.16
C TYR A 89 9.59 -9.41 -16.86
N ARG A 90 10.63 -9.47 -17.69
CA ARG A 90 11.76 -10.37 -17.52
C ARG A 90 13.03 -9.60 -17.29
N LEU A 91 13.85 -10.11 -16.39
CA LEU A 91 15.24 -9.74 -16.27
C LEU A 91 16.09 -10.65 -17.14
N TYR A 92 17.27 -10.18 -17.53
CA TYR A 92 18.17 -10.89 -18.43
C TYR A 92 18.69 -12.23 -17.89
N ASP A 93 18.64 -12.42 -16.57
CA ASP A 93 19.12 -13.59 -15.83
C ASP A 93 17.99 -14.58 -15.48
N PHE A 94 16.76 -14.30 -15.90
CA PHE A 94 15.65 -15.22 -15.67
C PHE A 94 15.68 -16.42 -16.59
N PRO A 95 15.40 -17.63 -16.09
CA PRO A 95 15.13 -18.78 -16.94
C PRO A 95 13.86 -18.56 -17.76
N ASN A 96 13.73 -19.33 -18.86
CA ASN A 96 12.62 -19.16 -19.82
C ASN A 96 11.23 -19.42 -19.25
N ASP A 97 11.15 -20.13 -18.15
CA ASP A 97 9.91 -20.48 -17.44
C ASP A 97 9.56 -19.50 -16.30
N GLN A 98 10.35 -18.41 -16.17
CA GLN A 98 10.12 -17.42 -15.13
C GLN A 98 9.92 -16.01 -15.70
N PHE A 99 9.07 -15.24 -15.03
CA PHE A 99 8.89 -13.80 -15.26
C PHE A 99 8.30 -13.14 -14.01
N VAL A 100 8.46 -11.84 -13.89
CA VAL A 100 7.72 -11.06 -12.90
C VAL A 100 6.40 -10.64 -13.51
N LEU A 101 5.29 -10.96 -12.87
CA LEU A 101 4.03 -10.31 -13.18
C LEU A 101 3.97 -9.01 -12.42
N ALA A 102 4.10 -7.91 -13.17
CA ALA A 102 4.49 -6.62 -12.67
C ALA A 102 3.41 -5.56 -12.82
N ARG A 103 3.53 -4.52 -12.00
CA ARG A 103 2.82 -3.24 -12.15
C ARG A 103 3.78 -2.09 -11.96
N GLN A 104 3.47 -0.95 -12.57
CA GLN A 104 4.17 0.30 -12.30
C GLN A 104 3.53 0.99 -11.11
N MET A 105 4.36 1.47 -10.20
CA MET A 105 3.97 2.26 -9.05
C MET A 105 4.75 3.57 -9.03
N ILE A 106 4.03 4.68 -8.85
CA ILE A 106 4.66 6.00 -8.70
C ILE A 106 5.05 6.15 -7.22
N VAL A 107 6.34 6.35 -6.96
CA VAL A 107 6.90 6.36 -5.60
C VAL A 107 7.33 7.73 -5.10
N SER A 108 7.35 8.74 -5.98
CA SER A 108 7.80 10.07 -5.57
C SER A 108 6.99 11.19 -6.22
N PRO A 109 7.04 12.42 -5.65
CA PRO A 109 6.45 13.60 -6.25
C PRO A 109 6.97 13.91 -7.66
N ASP A 110 8.20 13.45 -7.98
CA ASP A 110 8.85 13.63 -9.28
C ASP A 110 8.36 12.64 -10.33
N LEU A 111 7.26 11.92 -10.04
CA LEU A 111 6.66 10.91 -10.93
C LEU A 111 7.62 9.75 -11.27
N GLN A 112 8.59 9.46 -10.42
CA GLN A 112 9.42 8.28 -10.60
C GLN A 112 8.59 7.02 -10.44
N ALA A 113 8.59 6.20 -11.47
CA ALA A 113 7.88 4.92 -11.49
C ALA A 113 8.86 3.79 -11.23
N VAL A 114 8.50 2.90 -10.33
CA VAL A 114 9.18 1.63 -10.11
C VAL A 114 8.30 0.48 -10.58
N VAL A 115 8.94 -0.56 -11.07
CA VAL A 115 8.27 -1.82 -11.42
C VAL A 115 8.31 -2.72 -10.19
N VAL A 116 7.14 -3.17 -9.75
CA VAL A 116 6.99 -4.08 -8.61
C VAL A 116 6.11 -5.26 -9.03
N GLY A 117 6.38 -6.45 -8.51
CA GLY A 117 5.61 -7.62 -8.89
C GLY A 117 5.99 -8.89 -8.15
N PHE A 118 5.25 -9.95 -8.41
CA PHE A 118 5.57 -11.30 -7.96
C PHE A 118 6.37 -12.05 -9.03
N LEU A 119 7.40 -12.76 -8.60
CA LEU A 119 8.04 -13.75 -9.46
C LEU A 119 7.06 -14.89 -9.71
N CYS A 120 6.88 -15.24 -10.97
CA CYS A 120 5.96 -16.27 -11.42
C CYS A 120 6.72 -17.36 -12.16
N HIS A 121 6.30 -18.59 -11.96
CA HIS A 121 6.78 -19.76 -12.66
C HIS A 121 5.66 -20.34 -13.53
N LEU A 122 5.95 -20.58 -14.80
CA LEU A 122 5.02 -21.14 -15.76
C LEU A 122 5.78 -21.92 -16.86
N ASN A 123 5.53 -23.19 -17.00
CA ASN A 123 6.05 -23.96 -18.12
C ASN A 123 5.52 -23.39 -19.46
N GLY A 124 6.43 -22.98 -20.33
CA GLY A 124 6.08 -22.35 -21.61
C GLY A 124 5.77 -20.85 -21.48
N ALA A 125 6.36 -20.17 -20.51
CA ALA A 125 6.21 -18.73 -20.30
C ALA A 125 6.76 -17.90 -21.47
N GLU A 126 7.68 -18.44 -22.27
CA GLU A 126 8.31 -17.78 -23.41
C GLU A 126 7.33 -17.32 -24.50
N LYS A 127 6.14 -17.90 -24.56
CA LYS A 127 5.07 -17.48 -25.50
C LYS A 127 4.43 -16.13 -25.14
N TYR A 128 4.58 -15.67 -23.91
CA TYR A 128 4.08 -14.37 -23.48
C TYR A 128 5.21 -13.35 -23.60
N LYS A 129 5.03 -12.34 -24.45
CA LYS A 129 6.03 -11.30 -24.70
C LYS A 129 6.11 -10.33 -23.51
N ASP A 130 7.30 -9.76 -23.31
CA ASP A 130 7.48 -8.70 -22.32
C ASP A 130 6.57 -7.51 -22.61
N GLY A 131 6.02 -6.93 -21.55
CA GLY A 131 5.05 -5.85 -21.62
C GLY A 131 3.62 -6.27 -21.91
N CYS A 132 3.35 -7.54 -22.27
CA CYS A 132 1.97 -7.97 -22.46
C CYS A 132 1.22 -8.06 -21.11
N TRP A 133 -0.02 -7.63 -21.11
CA TRP A 133 -0.89 -7.71 -19.95
C TRP A 133 -1.59 -9.06 -19.90
N VAL A 134 -1.52 -9.68 -18.75
CA VAL A 134 -2.14 -10.99 -18.51
C VAL A 134 -2.82 -11.02 -17.14
N GLU A 135 -3.85 -11.81 -17.02
CA GLU A 135 -4.47 -12.19 -15.76
C GLU A 135 -3.98 -13.59 -15.39
N ILE A 136 -3.46 -13.76 -14.20
CA ILE A 136 -3.05 -15.07 -13.68
C ILE A 136 -3.88 -15.49 -12.48
N GLU A 137 -3.97 -16.81 -12.33
CA GLU A 137 -4.43 -17.50 -11.14
C GLU A 137 -3.39 -18.55 -10.80
N GLY A 138 -2.89 -18.54 -9.57
CA GLY A 138 -1.84 -19.46 -9.15
C GLY A 138 -1.73 -19.58 -7.64
N THR A 139 -0.82 -20.42 -7.21
CA THR A 139 -0.57 -20.74 -5.79
C THR A 139 0.76 -20.13 -5.36
N ILE A 140 0.79 -19.50 -4.19
CA ILE A 140 2.01 -18.95 -3.60
C ILE A 140 2.86 -20.11 -3.09
N THR A 141 4.08 -20.18 -3.57
CA THR A 141 5.10 -21.13 -3.18
C THR A 141 6.36 -20.41 -2.69
N LYS A 142 7.30 -21.16 -2.18
CA LYS A 142 8.60 -20.65 -1.79
C LYS A 142 9.58 -20.88 -2.94
N GLY A 143 10.28 -19.83 -3.34
CA GLY A 143 11.33 -19.90 -4.32
C GLY A 143 12.57 -19.14 -3.89
N GLU A 144 13.57 -19.08 -4.78
CA GLU A 144 14.83 -18.42 -4.52
C GLU A 144 15.19 -17.50 -5.70
N TYR A 145 15.47 -16.25 -5.37
CA TYR A 145 16.07 -15.26 -6.28
C TYR A 145 16.78 -14.21 -5.43
N HIS A 146 18.11 -14.27 -5.38
CA HIS A 146 18.96 -13.49 -4.47
C HIS A 146 18.58 -13.62 -2.98
N GLY A 147 17.87 -14.70 -2.62
CA GLY A 147 17.34 -15.02 -1.32
C GLY A 147 15.98 -15.70 -1.43
N GLU A 148 15.42 -16.09 -0.28
CA GLU A 148 14.09 -16.69 -0.26
C GLU A 148 13.02 -15.66 -0.54
N ILE A 149 12.17 -15.94 -1.53
CA ILE A 149 11.07 -15.07 -1.93
C ILE A 149 9.80 -15.87 -2.22
N PRO A 150 8.60 -15.24 -2.11
CA PRO A 150 7.37 -15.83 -2.58
C PRO A 150 7.37 -15.88 -4.12
N VAL A 151 7.09 -17.06 -4.66
CA VAL A 151 6.95 -17.32 -6.09
C VAL A 151 5.53 -17.80 -6.36
N ILE A 152 4.95 -17.40 -7.47
CA ILE A 152 3.62 -17.84 -7.88
C ILE A 152 3.75 -18.95 -8.91
N GLU A 153 3.33 -20.16 -8.53
CA GLU A 153 3.12 -21.24 -9.47
C GLU A 153 1.80 -21.01 -10.22
N ILE A 154 1.89 -20.71 -11.51
CA ILE A 154 0.71 -20.35 -12.33
C ILE A 154 -0.07 -21.60 -12.70
N GLU A 155 -1.35 -21.62 -12.35
CA GLU A 155 -2.30 -22.66 -12.73
C GLU A 155 -3.11 -22.27 -13.97
N LYS A 156 -3.45 -20.96 -14.08
CA LYS A 156 -4.21 -20.41 -15.22
C LYS A 156 -3.67 -19.04 -15.61
N ILE A 157 -3.63 -18.77 -16.92
CA ILE A 157 -3.22 -17.49 -17.49
C ILE A 157 -4.12 -17.16 -18.68
N LYS A 158 -4.51 -15.88 -18.76
CA LYS A 158 -5.38 -15.34 -19.83
C LYS A 158 -4.80 -14.04 -20.39
#